data_d1961d41b353ae8e8db7f53a611b20fc
#
_entry.id   d1961d41b353ae8e8db7f53a611b20fc
#
_cell.length_a   1.000
_cell.length_b   1.000
_cell.length_c   1.000
_cell.angle_alpha   90.00
_cell.angle_beta   90.00
_cell.angle_gamma   90.00
#
_symmetry.space_group_name_H-M   'P 1'
#
loop_
_entity.id
_entity.type
_entity.pdbx_description
1 polymer ?
#
loop_
_entity_poly.entity_id
_entity_poly.type
_entity_poly.pdbx_seq_one_letter_code
_entity_poly.pdbx_strand_id
1 'polypeptide(L)'
;MSDREKFAPDELAIVLSHYDLGIIDSIKEFSRGSRKAPKLLVRCDKGEFLLKRRAHGKDDPFKVAFSHALQLYLASKQFPLPHLLGTRKENNSMLQFRGAVYELFEYIRGTGYDNSLEATFESGKILALYHKLLRDYQAEFEPPSGSYHNSRAISGGLDQIPITFSRSDRARQISEEQVHSTVGFLRDSYIEAASEVDRVGLPEWPMQIVHCDWHPGNMLFRNHRVVAVIDYDAARMQQRIIDLANGVLQFSIIGGTDDPATWPDYVDETRF
;
A
#
# COMPACT_ATOMS: atom_id res chain seq x y z
N MET A 1 -12.15 -14.74 14.46
CA MET A 1 -11.69 -13.51 13.76
C MET A 1 -11.44 -12.45 14.82
N SER A 2 -10.25 -11.82 14.90
CA SER A 2 -10.05 -10.73 15.86
C SER A 2 -10.91 -9.52 15.46
N ASP A 3 -11.53 -8.88 16.46
CA ASP A 3 -12.28 -7.64 16.26
C ASP A 3 -11.39 -6.54 15.68
N ARG A 4 -12.01 -5.60 14.93
CA ARG A 4 -11.30 -4.42 14.43
C ARG A 4 -10.90 -3.53 15.61
N GLU A 5 -9.65 -3.09 15.64
CA GLU A 5 -9.20 -2.09 16.62
C GLU A 5 -9.98 -0.78 16.45
N LYS A 6 -10.24 -0.12 17.59
CA LYS A 6 -11.01 1.12 17.67
C LYS A 6 -10.24 2.18 18.43
N PHE A 7 -10.63 3.42 18.26
CA PHE A 7 -10.16 4.53 19.07
C PHE A 7 -10.91 4.56 20.40
N ALA A 8 -10.22 4.73 21.52
CA ALA A 8 -10.85 5.07 22.77
C ALA A 8 -11.37 6.53 22.73
N PRO A 9 -12.49 6.87 23.38
CA PRO A 9 -13.04 8.23 23.33
C PRO A 9 -12.10 9.32 23.81
N ASP A 10 -11.35 9.07 24.89
CA ASP A 10 -10.36 9.98 25.46
C ASP A 10 -9.14 10.14 24.54
N GLU A 11 -8.67 9.04 23.94
CA GLU A 11 -7.62 9.04 22.93
C GLU A 11 -8.02 9.92 21.75
N LEU A 12 -9.21 9.70 21.20
CA LEU A 12 -9.70 10.42 20.05
C LEU A 12 -9.83 11.92 20.31
N ALA A 13 -10.39 12.31 21.47
CA ALA A 13 -10.53 13.71 21.83
C ALA A 13 -9.16 14.42 21.89
N ILE A 14 -8.15 13.78 22.49
CA ILE A 14 -6.80 14.34 22.58
C ILE A 14 -6.16 14.40 21.20
N VAL A 15 -6.19 13.33 20.42
CA VAL A 15 -5.60 13.27 19.07
C VAL A 15 -6.18 14.37 18.19
N LEU A 16 -7.52 14.51 18.12
CA LEU A 16 -8.17 15.53 17.31
C LEU A 16 -7.85 16.95 17.77
N SER A 17 -7.61 17.18 19.06
CA SER A 17 -7.23 18.50 19.59
C SER A 17 -5.88 19.01 19.07
N HIS A 18 -5.05 18.14 18.53
CA HIS A 18 -3.77 18.51 17.91
C HIS A 18 -3.92 19.08 16.50
N TYR A 19 -5.10 19.00 15.89
CA TYR A 19 -5.35 19.48 14.53
C TYR A 19 -6.30 20.68 14.52
N ASP A 20 -6.17 21.53 13.52
CA ASP A 20 -7.06 22.68 13.34
C ASP A 20 -8.23 22.30 12.41
N LEU A 21 -9.20 21.59 12.97
CA LEU A 21 -10.37 21.08 12.24
C LEU A 21 -11.61 22.00 12.32
N GLY A 22 -11.58 23.04 13.18
CA GLY A 22 -12.77 23.84 13.43
C GLY A 22 -13.88 23.06 14.16
N ILE A 23 -15.14 23.23 13.73
CA ILE A 23 -16.29 22.59 14.34
C ILE A 23 -16.49 21.21 13.67
N ILE A 24 -16.42 20.14 14.48
CA ILE A 24 -16.64 18.77 14.00
C ILE A 24 -18.13 18.45 14.01
N ASP A 25 -18.67 18.15 12.83
CA ASP A 25 -20.08 17.78 12.63
C ASP A 25 -20.31 16.30 12.89
N SER A 26 -19.42 15.42 12.42
CA SER A 26 -19.56 13.99 12.59
C SER A 26 -18.24 13.24 12.47
N ILE A 27 -18.17 12.10 13.19
CA ILE A 27 -17.07 11.14 13.13
C ILE A 27 -17.68 9.76 12.86
N LYS A 28 -17.17 9.06 11.83
CA LYS A 28 -17.65 7.74 11.44
C LYS A 28 -16.49 6.77 11.25
N GLU A 29 -16.68 5.52 11.66
CA GLU A 29 -15.70 4.46 11.37
C GLU A 29 -15.53 4.29 9.86
N PHE A 30 -14.26 4.18 9.42
CA PHE A 30 -13.91 3.88 8.04
C PHE A 30 -13.42 2.44 7.96
N SER A 31 -14.27 1.55 7.46
CA SER A 31 -14.09 0.09 7.57
C SER A 31 -13.12 -0.52 6.55
N ARG A 32 -12.62 0.25 5.56
CA ARG A 32 -11.70 -0.27 4.53
C ARG A 32 -10.26 -0.39 5.03
N GLY A 33 -9.56 -1.41 4.55
CA GLY A 33 -8.15 -1.69 4.84
C GLY A 33 -7.95 -2.48 6.14
N SER A 34 -6.73 -2.47 6.66
CA SER A 34 -6.29 -3.29 7.80
C SER A 34 -7.19 -3.13 9.03
N ARG A 35 -7.54 -4.25 9.67
CA ARG A 35 -8.28 -4.27 10.95
C ARG A 35 -7.45 -3.77 12.14
N LYS A 36 -6.11 -3.83 12.03
CA LYS A 36 -5.16 -3.36 13.06
C LYS A 36 -4.80 -1.88 12.94
N ALA A 37 -5.25 -1.21 11.88
CA ALA A 37 -5.03 0.22 11.64
C ALA A 37 -6.39 0.92 11.59
N PRO A 38 -6.98 1.28 12.74
CA PRO A 38 -8.29 1.92 12.77
C PRO A 38 -8.26 3.28 12.06
N LYS A 39 -9.35 3.57 11.35
CA LYS A 39 -9.52 4.81 10.59
C LYS A 39 -10.88 5.41 10.88
N LEU A 40 -10.94 6.74 10.91
CA LEU A 40 -12.16 7.51 11.07
C LEU A 40 -12.28 8.56 9.98
N LEU A 41 -13.47 8.68 9.40
CA LEU A 41 -13.86 9.82 8.58
C LEU A 41 -14.38 10.92 9.51
N VAL A 42 -13.69 12.04 9.53
CA VAL A 42 -14.04 13.23 10.30
C VAL A 42 -14.60 14.28 9.35
N ARG A 43 -15.82 14.74 9.58
CA ARG A 43 -16.45 15.86 8.87
C ARG A 43 -16.50 17.07 9.76
N CYS A 44 -16.10 18.21 9.24
CA CYS A 44 -16.11 19.47 9.95
C CYS A 44 -16.33 20.63 8.98
N ASP A 45 -16.43 21.84 9.50
CA ASP A 45 -16.61 23.08 8.70
C ASP A 45 -15.44 23.37 7.75
N LYS A 46 -14.26 22.79 7.99
CA LYS A 46 -13.08 22.91 7.12
C LYS A 46 -12.97 21.83 6.04
N GLY A 47 -13.84 20.81 6.06
CA GLY A 47 -13.83 19.76 5.07
C GLY A 47 -14.00 18.34 5.63
N GLU A 48 -13.58 17.37 4.86
CA GLU A 48 -13.60 15.96 5.23
C GLU A 48 -12.17 15.43 5.33
N PHE A 49 -11.89 14.71 6.42
CA PHE A 49 -10.55 14.22 6.71
C PHE A 49 -10.59 12.76 7.14
N LEU A 50 -9.50 12.02 6.84
CA LEU A 50 -9.32 10.65 7.27
C LEU A 50 -8.25 10.60 8.37
N LEU A 51 -8.66 10.33 9.60
CA LEU A 51 -7.74 10.04 10.70
C LEU A 51 -7.37 8.56 10.66
N LYS A 52 -6.08 8.25 10.68
CA LYS A 52 -5.52 6.90 10.74
C LYS A 52 -4.63 6.77 11.96
N ARG A 53 -4.80 5.71 12.76
CA ARG A 53 -3.78 5.23 13.70
C ARG A 53 -3.02 4.10 13.03
N ARG A 54 -1.70 4.16 13.01
CA ARG A 54 -0.89 3.12 12.41
C ARG A 54 -0.97 1.82 13.21
N ALA A 55 -0.91 0.70 12.52
CA ALA A 55 -0.82 -0.60 13.18
C ALA A 55 0.53 -0.74 13.89
N HIS A 56 0.52 -1.39 15.04
CA HIS A 56 1.75 -1.74 15.76
C HIS A 56 2.71 -2.52 14.84
N GLY A 57 3.99 -2.14 14.84
CA GLY A 57 5.02 -2.68 13.95
C GLY A 57 5.10 -2.00 12.56
N LYS A 58 4.13 -1.11 12.23
CA LYS A 58 4.16 -0.21 11.07
C LYS A 58 4.21 1.27 11.47
N ASP A 59 4.52 1.53 12.70
CA ASP A 59 4.51 2.82 13.38
C ASP A 59 5.91 3.33 13.74
N ASP A 60 6.96 2.78 13.11
CA ASP A 60 8.33 3.28 13.21
C ASP A 60 8.40 4.72 12.65
N PRO A 61 8.71 5.74 13.52
CA PRO A 61 8.66 7.13 13.10
C PRO A 61 9.61 7.48 11.95
N PHE A 62 10.75 6.80 11.82
CA PHE A 62 11.71 7.07 10.74
C PHE A 62 11.17 6.59 9.39
N LYS A 63 10.55 5.42 9.35
CA LYS A 63 9.89 4.92 8.13
C LYS A 63 8.68 5.77 7.76
N VAL A 64 7.92 6.22 8.76
CA VAL A 64 6.81 7.15 8.55
C VAL A 64 7.31 8.49 8.02
N ALA A 65 8.41 9.03 8.58
CA ALA A 65 9.01 10.27 8.12
C ALA A 65 9.44 10.19 6.64
N PHE A 66 10.08 9.08 6.22
CA PHE A 66 10.38 8.86 4.81
C PHE A 66 9.14 8.88 3.93
N SER A 67 8.11 8.11 4.29
CA SER A 67 6.85 8.04 3.53
C SER A 67 6.15 9.39 3.46
N HIS A 68 6.18 10.19 4.53
CA HIS A 68 5.60 11.53 4.58
C HIS A 68 6.39 12.55 3.75
N ALA A 69 7.73 12.55 3.85
CA ALA A 69 8.57 13.42 3.03
C ALA A 69 8.35 13.18 1.53
N LEU A 70 8.23 11.91 1.14
CA LEU A 70 7.89 11.52 -0.22
C LEU A 70 6.52 12.06 -0.66
N GLN A 71 5.48 11.89 0.19
CA GLN A 71 4.13 12.38 -0.10
C GLN A 71 4.08 13.90 -0.18
N LEU A 72 4.75 14.62 0.72
CA LEU A 72 4.84 16.08 0.71
C LEU A 72 5.55 16.60 -0.55
N TYR A 73 6.63 15.94 -0.97
CA TYR A 73 7.30 16.24 -2.23
C TYR A 73 6.38 16.06 -3.42
N LEU A 74 5.70 14.91 -3.51
CA LEU A 74 4.75 14.63 -4.59
C LEU A 74 3.58 15.62 -4.61
N ALA A 75 3.05 15.98 -3.44
CA ALA A 75 2.02 17.02 -3.30
C ALA A 75 2.49 18.37 -3.85
N SER A 76 3.73 18.77 -3.57
CA SER A 76 4.33 20.00 -4.10
C SER A 76 4.45 20.01 -5.63
N LYS A 77 4.44 18.83 -6.25
CA LYS A 77 4.46 18.62 -7.70
C LYS A 77 3.06 18.38 -8.29
N GLN A 78 2.01 18.57 -7.51
CA GLN A 78 0.63 18.36 -7.92
C GLN A 78 0.31 16.93 -8.38
N PHE A 79 1.04 15.95 -7.85
CA PHE A 79 0.72 14.54 -8.05
C PHE A 79 -0.59 14.20 -7.33
N PRO A 80 -1.49 13.39 -7.92
CA PRO A 80 -2.77 13.07 -7.31
C PRO A 80 -2.58 12.15 -6.09
N LEU A 81 -2.71 12.71 -4.89
CA LEU A 81 -2.66 11.99 -3.61
C LEU A 81 -3.43 12.77 -2.53
N PRO A 82 -3.87 12.11 -1.44
CA PRO A 82 -4.43 12.79 -0.30
C PRO A 82 -3.36 13.63 0.42
N HIS A 83 -3.64 14.91 0.65
CA HIS A 83 -2.70 15.74 1.38
C HIS A 83 -2.66 15.37 2.87
N LEU A 84 -1.46 15.31 3.44
CA LEU A 84 -1.23 15.21 4.87
C LEU A 84 -1.49 16.56 5.54
N LEU A 85 -2.22 16.52 6.66
CA LEU A 85 -2.44 17.70 7.49
C LEU A 85 -1.41 17.71 8.64
N GLY A 86 -0.75 18.83 8.80
CA GLY A 86 0.16 19.06 9.93
C GLY A 86 -0.59 19.31 11.23
N THR A 87 0.06 18.98 12.34
CA THR A 87 -0.41 19.36 13.69
C THR A 87 -0.43 20.86 13.86
N ARG A 88 -1.40 21.38 14.62
CA ARG A 88 -1.66 22.83 14.78
C ARG A 88 -0.47 23.62 15.32
N LYS A 89 0.32 23.05 16.23
CA LYS A 89 1.41 23.77 16.91
C LYS A 89 2.74 23.65 16.16
N GLU A 90 3.08 22.44 15.70
CA GLU A 90 4.41 22.12 15.17
C GLU A 90 4.40 21.91 13.67
N ASN A 91 3.21 21.90 13.05
CA ASN A 91 3.00 21.56 11.65
C ASN A 91 3.64 20.22 11.27
N ASN A 92 3.67 19.27 12.19
CA ASN A 92 4.22 17.95 11.96
C ASN A 92 3.17 17.06 11.26
N SER A 93 3.55 16.39 10.20
CA SER A 93 2.69 15.50 9.41
C SER A 93 2.29 14.21 10.15
N MET A 94 3.00 13.86 11.24
CA MET A 94 2.63 12.75 12.13
C MET A 94 2.49 13.26 13.57
N LEU A 95 1.53 12.68 14.29
CA LEU A 95 1.39 12.87 15.72
C LEU A 95 1.80 11.59 16.44
N GLN A 96 2.77 11.68 17.35
CA GLN A 96 3.12 10.58 18.25
C GLN A 96 2.41 10.81 19.59
N PHE A 97 1.56 9.87 20.00
CA PHE A 97 0.83 9.93 21.24
C PHE A 97 0.64 8.54 21.86
N ARG A 98 0.97 8.37 23.13
CA ARG A 98 0.87 7.10 23.88
C ARG A 98 1.50 5.90 23.15
N GLY A 99 2.65 6.11 22.50
CA GLY A 99 3.38 5.04 21.81
C GLY A 99 2.79 4.61 20.46
N ALA A 100 1.80 5.34 19.94
CA ALA A 100 1.24 5.13 18.62
C ALA A 100 1.46 6.35 17.72
N VAL A 101 1.43 6.13 16.40
CA VAL A 101 1.54 7.18 15.37
C VAL A 101 0.17 7.40 14.72
N TYR A 102 -0.21 8.65 14.62
CA TYR A 102 -1.46 9.11 14.00
C TYR A 102 -1.15 10.02 12.82
N GLU A 103 -1.97 9.87 11.80
CA GLU A 103 -1.89 10.60 10.54
C GLU A 103 -3.27 11.15 10.21
N LEU A 104 -3.33 12.41 9.78
CA LEU A 104 -4.55 13.03 9.29
C LEU A 104 -4.38 13.39 7.83
N PHE A 105 -5.28 12.90 6.98
CA PHE A 105 -5.28 13.13 5.54
C PHE A 105 -6.53 13.89 5.12
N GLU A 106 -6.43 14.68 4.07
CA GLU A 106 -7.59 15.10 3.30
C GLU A 106 -8.35 13.86 2.79
N TYR A 107 -9.66 13.84 2.94
CA TYR A 107 -10.47 12.74 2.43
C TYR A 107 -10.84 12.96 0.97
N ILE A 108 -10.29 12.16 0.09
CA ILE A 108 -10.57 12.24 -1.35
C ILE A 108 -11.77 11.35 -1.69
N ARG A 109 -12.83 11.96 -2.22
CA ARG A 109 -13.99 11.22 -2.73
C ARG A 109 -13.68 10.63 -4.09
N GLY A 110 -13.80 9.33 -4.21
CA GLY A 110 -13.58 8.57 -5.43
C GLY A 110 -14.20 7.19 -5.35
N THR A 111 -14.25 6.51 -6.49
CA THR A 111 -14.63 5.10 -6.61
C THR A 111 -13.39 4.23 -6.68
N GLY A 112 -13.53 2.94 -6.40
CA GLY A 112 -12.51 1.95 -6.73
C GLY A 112 -12.38 1.78 -8.26
N TYR A 113 -11.41 0.99 -8.64
CA TYR A 113 -11.20 0.56 -10.01
C TYR A 113 -12.42 -0.19 -10.56
N ASP A 114 -12.84 0.12 -11.78
CA ASP A 114 -14.05 -0.40 -12.43
C ASP A 114 -13.75 -1.45 -13.51
N ASN A 115 -12.52 -1.92 -13.59
CA ASN A 115 -12.04 -2.86 -14.59
C ASN A 115 -12.12 -2.33 -16.03
N SER A 116 -12.23 -1.02 -16.27
CA SER A 116 -12.20 -0.46 -17.61
C SER A 116 -10.78 -0.33 -18.16
N LEU A 117 -10.62 -0.40 -19.49
CA LEU A 117 -9.33 -0.16 -20.15
C LEU A 117 -8.88 1.29 -19.98
N GLU A 118 -9.82 2.23 -19.95
CA GLU A 118 -9.55 3.65 -19.72
C GLU A 118 -8.94 3.90 -18.34
N ALA A 119 -9.47 3.26 -17.30
CA ALA A 119 -8.92 3.37 -15.94
C ALA A 119 -7.54 2.67 -15.84
N THR A 120 -7.34 1.53 -16.52
CA THR A 120 -6.05 0.86 -16.60
C THR A 120 -5.01 1.75 -17.27
N PHE A 121 -5.33 2.31 -18.44
CA PHE A 121 -4.43 3.23 -19.16
C PHE A 121 -4.09 4.47 -18.31
N GLU A 122 -5.09 5.04 -17.63
CA GLU A 122 -4.86 6.18 -16.74
C GLU A 122 -3.93 5.81 -15.58
N SER A 123 -4.07 4.62 -15.00
CA SER A 123 -3.14 4.12 -13.98
C SER A 123 -1.69 4.07 -14.49
N GLY A 124 -1.47 3.56 -15.70
CA GLY A 124 -0.14 3.54 -16.34
C GLY A 124 0.43 4.94 -16.56
N LYS A 125 -0.40 5.90 -16.98
CA LYS A 125 0.02 7.32 -17.11
C LYS A 125 0.45 7.91 -15.77
N ILE A 126 -0.31 7.65 -14.72
CA ILE A 126 0.00 8.16 -13.37
C ILE A 126 1.26 7.50 -12.82
N LEU A 127 1.50 6.20 -13.10
CA LEU A 127 2.76 5.54 -12.78
C LEU A 127 3.95 6.20 -13.50
N ALA A 128 3.80 6.47 -14.80
CA ALA A 128 4.84 7.15 -15.56
C ALA A 128 5.11 8.57 -15.02
N LEU A 129 4.06 9.30 -14.61
CA LEU A 129 4.21 10.61 -13.96
C LEU A 129 4.95 10.47 -12.60
N TYR A 130 4.57 9.50 -11.77
CA TYR A 130 5.24 9.19 -10.49
C TYR A 130 6.75 8.98 -10.71
N HIS A 131 7.11 8.07 -11.61
CA HIS A 131 8.51 7.80 -11.94
C HIS A 131 9.24 9.01 -12.50
N LYS A 132 8.57 9.83 -13.32
CA LYS A 132 9.16 11.06 -13.88
C LYS A 132 9.45 12.09 -12.79
N LEU A 133 8.53 12.30 -11.87
CA LEU A 133 8.67 13.27 -10.78
C LEU A 133 9.78 12.86 -9.79
N LEU A 134 9.99 11.56 -9.59
CA LEU A 134 10.96 11.04 -8.64
C LEU A 134 12.32 10.71 -9.24
N ARG A 135 12.54 10.97 -10.54
CA ARG A 135 13.82 10.68 -11.21
C ARG A 135 15.02 11.27 -10.48
N ASP A 136 14.89 12.53 -10.07
CA ASP A 136 15.96 13.31 -9.44
C ASP A 136 15.64 13.62 -7.96
N TYR A 137 14.66 12.92 -7.39
CA TYR A 137 14.29 13.11 -5.99
C TYR A 137 15.38 12.61 -5.06
N GLN A 138 15.83 13.49 -4.18
CA GLN A 138 16.78 13.15 -3.12
C GLN A 138 15.99 12.97 -1.81
N ALA A 139 15.96 11.76 -1.29
CA ALA A 139 15.23 11.47 -0.07
C ALA A 139 15.91 12.14 1.13
N GLU A 140 15.14 12.86 1.94
CA GLU A 140 15.58 13.47 3.19
C GLU A 140 15.86 12.40 4.26
N PHE A 141 15.05 11.33 4.25
CA PHE A 141 15.19 10.19 5.15
C PHE A 141 15.62 8.96 4.37
N GLU A 142 16.34 8.06 5.04
CA GLU A 142 16.83 6.83 4.39
C GLU A 142 15.65 5.97 3.90
N PRO A 143 15.62 5.64 2.58
CA PRO A 143 14.59 4.79 2.04
C PRO A 143 14.66 3.38 2.61
N PRO A 144 13.53 2.71 2.85
CA PRO A 144 13.55 1.31 3.21
C PRO A 144 14.31 0.47 2.18
N SER A 145 15.05 -0.51 2.65
CA SER A 145 15.76 -1.48 1.82
C SER A 145 14.94 -2.73 1.56
N GLY A 146 15.38 -3.56 0.62
CA GLY A 146 14.80 -4.85 0.29
C GLY A 146 14.14 -4.86 -1.08
N SER A 147 14.05 -6.06 -1.66
CA SER A 147 13.47 -6.30 -2.98
C SER A 147 12.57 -7.53 -2.92
N TYR A 148 11.63 -7.64 -3.86
CA TYR A 148 10.92 -8.89 -4.12
C TYR A 148 11.81 -9.88 -4.86
N HIS A 149 12.75 -9.38 -5.65
CA HIS A 149 13.72 -10.17 -6.37
C HIS A 149 14.74 -10.76 -5.39
N ASN A 150 14.93 -12.07 -5.47
CA ASN A 150 15.85 -12.85 -4.64
C ASN A 150 15.73 -12.55 -3.12
N SER A 151 14.50 -12.47 -2.62
CA SER A 151 14.18 -12.07 -1.26
C SER A 151 14.25 -13.25 -0.29
N ARG A 152 15.11 -13.14 0.73
CA ARG A 152 15.14 -14.13 1.85
C ARG A 152 13.81 -14.19 2.61
N ALA A 153 13.05 -13.10 2.67
CA ALA A 153 11.75 -13.06 3.33
C ALA A 153 10.71 -13.90 2.57
N ILE A 154 10.73 -13.86 1.22
CA ILE A 154 9.86 -14.69 0.38
C ILE A 154 10.24 -16.16 0.54
N SER A 155 11.51 -16.51 0.39
CA SER A 155 11.98 -17.88 0.55
C SER A 155 11.64 -18.45 1.94
N GLY A 156 11.92 -17.68 3.01
CA GLY A 156 11.55 -18.07 4.38
C GLY A 156 10.05 -18.16 4.61
N GLY A 157 9.26 -17.30 3.92
CA GLY A 157 7.80 -17.38 3.93
C GLY A 157 7.28 -18.67 3.32
N LEU A 158 7.82 -19.08 2.17
CA LEU A 158 7.49 -20.36 1.52
C LEU A 158 7.77 -21.54 2.45
N ASP A 159 8.89 -21.53 3.17
CA ASP A 159 9.25 -22.57 4.14
C ASP A 159 8.27 -22.69 5.31
N GLN A 160 7.61 -21.58 5.68
CA GLN A 160 6.64 -21.57 6.78
C GLN A 160 5.22 -22.01 6.36
N ILE A 161 4.91 -22.07 5.05
CA ILE A 161 3.58 -22.44 4.57
C ILE A 161 3.15 -23.83 5.08
N PRO A 162 3.92 -24.91 4.95
CA PRO A 162 3.51 -26.23 5.42
C PRO A 162 3.21 -26.24 6.92
N ILE A 163 4.04 -25.57 7.72
CA ILE A 163 3.91 -25.50 9.18
C ILE A 163 2.64 -24.73 9.57
N THR A 164 2.39 -23.60 8.91
CA THR A 164 1.21 -22.77 9.19
C THR A 164 -0.06 -23.45 8.71
N PHE A 165 0.00 -24.11 7.55
CA PHE A 165 -1.14 -24.80 6.95
C PHE A 165 -1.59 -25.99 7.82
N SER A 166 -0.67 -26.81 8.34
CA SER A 166 -0.98 -27.95 9.20
C SER A 166 -1.74 -27.58 10.49
N ARG A 167 -1.63 -26.32 10.92
CA ARG A 167 -2.33 -25.74 12.08
C ARG A 167 -3.67 -25.11 11.73
N SER A 168 -4.05 -25.07 10.47
CA SER A 168 -5.28 -24.44 10.00
C SER A 168 -6.44 -25.44 9.91
N ASP A 169 -7.69 -24.96 10.02
CA ASP A 169 -8.88 -25.79 9.80
C ASP A 169 -8.97 -26.31 8.35
N ARG A 170 -8.29 -25.66 7.39
CA ARG A 170 -8.20 -26.09 5.99
C ARG A 170 -7.29 -27.29 5.77
N ALA A 171 -6.42 -27.62 6.70
CA ALA A 171 -5.54 -28.79 6.64
C ALA A 171 -6.30 -30.14 6.51
N ARG A 172 -7.60 -30.12 6.82
CA ARG A 172 -8.47 -31.31 6.65
C ARG A 172 -8.90 -31.57 5.20
N GLN A 173 -8.69 -30.62 4.30
CA GLN A 173 -9.20 -30.65 2.93
C GLN A 173 -8.12 -30.90 1.88
N ILE A 174 -6.85 -30.72 2.22
CA ILE A 174 -5.72 -30.83 1.31
C ILE A 174 -4.66 -31.70 2.00
N SER A 175 -4.08 -32.67 1.27
CA SER A 175 -3.04 -33.53 1.85
C SER A 175 -1.73 -32.77 2.09
N GLU A 176 -0.96 -33.21 3.06
CA GLU A 176 0.39 -32.67 3.33
C GLU A 176 1.29 -32.78 2.09
N GLU A 177 1.18 -33.89 1.34
CA GLU A 177 1.92 -34.11 0.11
C GLU A 177 1.59 -33.05 -0.96
N GLN A 178 0.31 -32.70 -1.11
CA GLN A 178 -0.11 -31.62 -2.04
C GLN A 178 0.44 -30.26 -1.60
N VAL A 179 0.44 -29.97 -0.30
CA VAL A 179 1.02 -28.72 0.22
C VAL A 179 2.51 -28.66 -0.07
N HIS A 180 3.25 -29.73 0.24
CA HIS A 180 4.69 -29.79 -0.01
C HIS A 180 5.04 -29.72 -1.51
N SER A 181 4.29 -30.39 -2.36
CA SER A 181 4.47 -30.34 -3.81
C SER A 181 4.22 -28.93 -4.36
N THR A 182 3.13 -28.27 -3.90
CA THR A 182 2.82 -26.89 -4.33
C THR A 182 3.90 -25.91 -3.86
N VAL A 183 4.36 -26.02 -2.62
CA VAL A 183 5.43 -25.15 -2.08
C VAL A 183 6.74 -25.40 -2.81
N GLY A 184 7.06 -26.66 -3.13
CA GLY A 184 8.22 -27.01 -3.96
C GLY A 184 8.16 -26.34 -5.32
N PHE A 185 7.05 -26.45 -6.02
CA PHE A 185 6.83 -25.79 -7.31
C PHE A 185 6.97 -24.27 -7.23
N LEU A 186 6.36 -23.63 -6.22
CA LEU A 186 6.46 -22.17 -6.03
C LEU A 186 7.90 -21.73 -5.73
N ARG A 187 8.65 -22.52 -4.96
CA ARG A 187 10.06 -22.23 -4.66
C ARG A 187 10.92 -22.32 -5.92
N ASP A 188 10.78 -23.42 -6.68
CA ASP A 188 11.56 -23.64 -7.89
C ASP A 188 11.26 -22.54 -8.94
N SER A 189 9.98 -22.21 -9.13
CA SER A 189 9.56 -21.12 -10.01
C SER A 189 10.11 -19.75 -9.57
N TYR A 190 10.16 -19.50 -8.24
CA TYR A 190 10.72 -18.27 -7.70
C TYR A 190 12.24 -18.19 -7.93
N ILE A 191 12.96 -19.27 -7.72
CA ILE A 191 14.42 -19.35 -7.95
C ILE A 191 14.74 -19.19 -9.44
N GLU A 192 13.98 -19.85 -10.31
CA GLU A 192 14.14 -19.75 -11.75
C GLU A 192 13.91 -18.30 -12.22
N ALA A 193 12.78 -17.69 -11.81
CA ALA A 193 12.46 -16.31 -12.14
C ALA A 193 13.54 -15.33 -11.61
N ALA A 194 14.03 -15.53 -10.38
CA ALA A 194 15.10 -14.70 -9.82
C ALA A 194 16.39 -14.83 -10.61
N SER A 195 16.77 -16.05 -11.01
CA SER A 195 17.96 -16.32 -11.81
C SER A 195 17.86 -15.69 -13.20
N GLU A 196 16.68 -15.74 -13.83
CA GLU A 196 16.46 -15.12 -15.14
C GLU A 196 16.57 -13.59 -15.06
N VAL A 197 16.01 -12.99 -14.00
CA VAL A 197 16.11 -11.55 -13.76
C VAL A 197 17.56 -11.11 -13.51
N ASP A 198 18.37 -11.93 -12.79
CA ASP A 198 19.81 -11.70 -12.63
C ASP A 198 20.53 -11.81 -13.98
N ARG A 199 20.19 -12.78 -14.81
CA ARG A 199 20.80 -13.00 -16.14
C ARG A 199 20.56 -11.81 -17.09
N VAL A 200 19.41 -11.13 -16.99
CA VAL A 200 19.15 -9.91 -17.77
C VAL A 200 19.76 -8.64 -17.13
N GLY A 201 20.47 -8.78 -16.03
CA GLY A 201 21.24 -7.70 -15.41
C GLY A 201 20.44 -6.70 -14.60
N LEU A 202 19.28 -7.08 -14.04
CA LEU A 202 18.46 -6.17 -13.22
C LEU A 202 19.25 -5.42 -12.14
N PRO A 203 20.22 -6.02 -11.41
CA PRO A 203 20.98 -5.31 -10.39
C PRO A 203 21.73 -4.07 -10.90
N GLU A 204 22.11 -4.05 -12.19
CA GLU A 204 22.82 -2.95 -12.82
C GLU A 204 21.90 -1.83 -13.35
N TRP A 205 20.59 -2.06 -13.33
CA TRP A 205 19.64 -1.07 -13.83
C TRP A 205 19.49 0.10 -12.86
N PRO A 206 19.28 1.33 -13.38
CA PRO A 206 19.11 2.51 -12.53
C PRO A 206 17.97 2.34 -11.54
N MET A 207 18.25 2.67 -10.28
CA MET A 207 17.27 2.69 -9.20
C MET A 207 16.76 4.11 -8.93
N GLN A 208 15.55 4.19 -8.45
CA GLN A 208 14.93 5.39 -7.87
C GLN A 208 13.92 4.98 -6.81
N ILE A 209 13.28 5.94 -6.15
CA ILE A 209 12.14 5.62 -5.30
C ILE A 209 10.98 5.15 -6.18
N VAL A 210 10.47 3.96 -5.89
CA VAL A 210 9.30 3.32 -6.49
C VAL A 210 8.23 3.08 -5.45
N HIS A 211 6.98 2.87 -5.87
CA HIS A 211 5.84 2.68 -4.96
C HIS A 211 5.85 1.29 -4.31
N CYS A 212 6.25 0.27 -5.04
CA CYS A 212 6.30 -1.15 -4.66
C CYS A 212 4.95 -1.80 -4.29
N ASP A 213 3.85 -1.07 -4.44
CA ASP A 213 2.50 -1.58 -4.16
C ASP A 213 1.49 -0.95 -5.15
N TRP A 214 1.86 -0.94 -6.45
CA TRP A 214 1.06 -0.34 -7.52
C TRP A 214 -0.05 -1.29 -7.94
N HIS A 215 -1.23 -1.14 -7.36
CA HIS A 215 -2.37 -2.01 -7.66
C HIS A 215 -3.71 -1.25 -7.57
N PRO A 216 -4.81 -1.79 -8.15
CA PRO A 216 -6.11 -1.11 -8.19
C PRO A 216 -6.65 -0.66 -6.83
N GLY A 217 -6.37 -1.41 -5.76
CA GLY A 217 -6.84 -1.11 -4.41
C GLY A 217 -6.20 0.13 -3.78
N ASN A 218 -5.04 0.58 -4.32
CA ASN A 218 -4.33 1.78 -3.87
C ASN A 218 -4.64 3.01 -4.73
N MET A 219 -5.73 2.98 -5.50
CA MET A 219 -6.16 4.09 -6.33
C MET A 219 -7.61 4.45 -6.14
N LEU A 220 -7.89 5.75 -6.21
CA LEU A 220 -9.24 6.28 -6.29
C LEU A 220 -9.45 6.92 -7.66
N PHE A 221 -10.60 6.63 -8.25
CA PHE A 221 -10.97 7.10 -9.58
C PHE A 221 -12.19 8.03 -9.53
N ARG A 222 -12.28 8.89 -10.54
CA ARG A 222 -13.48 9.69 -10.85
C ARG A 222 -13.54 9.83 -12.36
N ASN A 223 -14.62 9.30 -12.97
CA ASN A 223 -14.78 9.28 -14.43
C ASN A 223 -13.53 8.69 -15.13
N HIS A 224 -13.09 7.51 -14.71
CA HIS A 224 -11.90 6.76 -15.18
C HIS A 224 -10.56 7.50 -14.98
N ARG A 225 -10.54 8.68 -14.32
CA ARG A 225 -9.31 9.41 -13.99
C ARG A 225 -8.86 9.08 -12.57
N VAL A 226 -7.57 8.85 -12.39
CA VAL A 226 -6.99 8.69 -11.05
C VAL A 226 -7.02 10.05 -10.35
N VAL A 227 -7.74 10.13 -9.23
CA VAL A 227 -7.83 11.33 -8.38
C VAL A 227 -6.99 11.21 -7.12
N ALA A 228 -6.59 10.00 -6.73
CA ALA A 228 -5.64 9.79 -5.65
C ALA A 228 -4.93 8.45 -5.78
N VAL A 229 -3.63 8.45 -5.54
CA VAL A 229 -2.80 7.26 -5.22
C VAL A 229 -2.55 7.28 -3.72
N ILE A 230 -2.72 6.14 -3.06
CA ILE A 230 -2.63 6.00 -1.60
C ILE A 230 -1.66 4.87 -1.21
N ASP A 231 -1.32 4.80 0.06
CA ASP A 231 -0.52 3.75 0.69
C ASP A 231 0.94 3.68 0.22
N TYR A 232 1.73 4.67 0.66
CA TYR A 232 3.16 4.79 0.36
C TYR A 232 4.07 4.00 1.33
N ASP A 233 3.51 3.13 2.17
CA ASP A 233 4.26 2.39 3.19
C ASP A 233 5.25 1.37 2.60
N ALA A 234 5.02 0.95 1.36
CA ALA A 234 5.90 0.04 0.62
C ALA A 234 7.00 0.75 -0.18
N ALA A 235 6.91 2.07 -0.34
CA ALA A 235 7.84 2.84 -1.17
C ALA A 235 9.30 2.66 -0.73
N ARG A 236 10.19 2.45 -1.70
CA ARG A 236 11.62 2.18 -1.44
C ARG A 236 12.49 2.43 -2.66
N MET A 237 13.79 2.35 -2.48
CA MET A 237 14.77 2.43 -3.57
C MET A 237 14.80 1.11 -4.35
N GLN A 238 14.36 1.11 -5.63
CA GLN A 238 14.33 -0.05 -6.52
C GLN A 238 14.37 0.36 -7.99
N GLN A 239 14.50 -0.62 -8.87
CA GLN A 239 14.32 -0.44 -10.30
C GLN A 239 12.85 -0.20 -10.64
N ARG A 240 12.57 0.75 -11.55
CA ARG A 240 11.20 1.12 -11.96
C ARG A 240 10.36 -0.05 -12.49
N ILE A 241 11.02 -1.05 -13.05
CA ILE A 241 10.36 -2.25 -13.58
C ILE A 241 9.56 -3.00 -12.52
N ILE A 242 9.92 -2.86 -11.24
CA ILE A 242 9.21 -3.50 -10.12
C ILE A 242 7.77 -2.96 -10.03
N ASP A 243 7.58 -1.65 -10.13
CA ASP A 243 6.23 -1.05 -10.14
C ASP A 243 5.46 -1.44 -11.40
N LEU A 244 6.13 -1.44 -12.55
CA LEU A 244 5.49 -1.83 -13.80
C LEU A 244 5.03 -3.28 -13.77
N ALA A 245 5.88 -4.21 -13.33
CA ALA A 245 5.53 -5.63 -13.24
C ALA A 245 4.38 -5.86 -12.27
N ASN A 246 4.39 -5.18 -11.11
CA ASN A 246 3.30 -5.27 -10.15
C ASN A 246 1.99 -4.70 -10.74
N GLY A 247 2.05 -3.53 -11.36
CA GLY A 247 0.90 -2.89 -12.01
C GLY A 247 0.31 -3.75 -13.12
N VAL A 248 1.14 -4.22 -14.05
CA VAL A 248 0.72 -5.09 -15.15
C VAL A 248 -0.01 -6.32 -14.60
N LEU A 249 0.57 -7.03 -13.65
CA LEU A 249 -0.08 -8.19 -13.04
C LEU A 249 -1.42 -7.83 -12.39
N GLN A 250 -1.43 -6.84 -11.49
CA GLN A 250 -2.59 -6.53 -10.65
C GLN A 250 -3.77 -5.94 -11.44
N PHE A 251 -3.51 -5.16 -12.50
CA PHE A 251 -4.55 -4.62 -13.37
C PHE A 251 -5.04 -5.62 -14.43
N SER A 252 -4.33 -6.72 -14.62
CA SER A 252 -4.69 -7.77 -15.59
C SER A 252 -5.48 -8.93 -14.97
N ILE A 253 -5.61 -8.98 -13.64
CA ILE A 253 -6.48 -9.93 -12.94
C ILE A 253 -7.91 -9.38 -12.96
N ILE A 254 -8.73 -9.84 -13.92
CA ILE A 254 -10.10 -9.37 -14.13
C ILE A 254 -11.11 -10.42 -13.69
N GLY A 255 -11.96 -10.05 -12.74
CA GLY A 255 -12.96 -10.93 -12.15
C GLY A 255 -12.49 -11.52 -10.81
N GLY A 256 -13.27 -12.47 -10.31
CA GLY A 256 -13.07 -13.02 -8.97
C GLY A 256 -13.61 -12.13 -7.85
N THR A 257 -13.37 -12.55 -6.64
CA THR A 257 -13.74 -11.85 -5.41
C THR A 257 -12.50 -11.64 -4.53
N ASP A 258 -12.68 -11.22 -3.28
CA ASP A 258 -11.60 -11.19 -2.29
C ASP A 258 -11.02 -12.58 -1.96
N ASP A 259 -11.67 -13.66 -2.42
CA ASP A 259 -11.17 -15.04 -2.31
C ASP A 259 -10.30 -15.37 -3.53
N PRO A 260 -8.98 -15.59 -3.37
CA PRO A 260 -8.09 -15.96 -4.46
C PRO A 260 -8.51 -17.21 -5.25
N ALA A 261 -9.27 -18.12 -4.62
CA ALA A 261 -9.80 -19.31 -5.30
C ALA A 261 -10.81 -18.99 -6.42
N THR A 262 -11.31 -17.76 -6.45
CA THR A 262 -12.24 -17.29 -7.48
C THR A 262 -11.55 -16.45 -8.56
N TRP A 263 -10.25 -16.25 -8.47
CA TRP A 263 -9.50 -15.46 -9.46
C TRP A 263 -9.44 -16.21 -10.80
N PRO A 264 -9.36 -15.49 -11.92
CA PRO A 264 -9.25 -16.13 -13.22
C PRO A 264 -7.92 -16.89 -13.38
N ASP A 265 -7.95 -17.96 -14.16
CA ASP A 265 -6.75 -18.75 -14.47
C ASP A 265 -5.77 -18.02 -15.40
N TYR A 266 -6.21 -16.95 -16.06
CA TYR A 266 -5.43 -16.18 -17.01
C TYR A 266 -5.50 -14.68 -16.70
N VAL A 267 -4.41 -13.99 -16.99
CA VAL A 267 -4.37 -12.53 -16.98
C VAL A 267 -4.94 -11.96 -18.28
N ASP A 268 -5.58 -10.81 -18.22
CA ASP A 268 -6.04 -10.10 -19.42
C ASP A 268 -4.88 -9.34 -20.06
N GLU A 269 -4.29 -9.92 -21.10
CA GLU A 269 -3.13 -9.37 -21.80
C GLU A 269 -3.38 -8.01 -22.47
N THR A 270 -4.64 -7.62 -22.69
CA THR A 270 -4.96 -6.31 -23.27
C THR A 270 -4.64 -5.15 -22.33
N ARG A 271 -4.29 -5.46 -21.07
CA ARG A 271 -3.98 -4.50 -20.00
C ARG A 271 -2.49 -4.36 -19.70
N PHE A 272 -1.66 -5.06 -20.47
CA PHE A 272 -0.20 -4.95 -20.36
C PHE A 272 0.34 -3.63 -20.88
#